data_2a37961ea5cf3386a040c030dc1c2718
#
_entry.id   2a37961ea5cf3386a040c030dc1c2718
#
_cell.length_a   1.000
_cell.length_b   1.000
_cell.length_c   1.000
_cell.angle_alpha   90.00
_cell.angle_beta   90.00
_cell.angle_gamma   90.00
#
_symmetry.space_group_name_H-M   'P 1'
#
loop_
_entity.id
_entity.type
_entity.pdbx_description
1 polymer ?
#
loop_
_entity_poly.entity_id
_entity_poly.type
_entity_poly.pdbx_seq_one_letter_code
_entity_poly.pdbx_strand_id
1 'polypeptide(L)'
;DETEPIAYLDGMDAYTDELTKIGYTCALAGKWHMGDSVHPQHSFKRWFTIGKGGCYYYHPDIVEDGKITVRHGEYVTDIITDRALDFIDELSGNDDPFYLSIHYTAPPSPWEADQPPKRWIDDYDKSDFASIPDVPDAPGMTTGPVYGTPNRHINLRGYFAAISAMDENIGRVLDRLDARGI
;
A
#
# COMPACT_ATOMS: atom_id res chain seq x y z
N ASP A 1 -10.26 -6.78 -26.52
CA ASP A 1 -9.35 -7.82 -26.03
C ASP A 1 -8.73 -7.33 -24.74
N GLU A 2 -9.19 -7.86 -23.61
CA GLU A 2 -8.47 -7.72 -22.36
C GLU A 2 -7.20 -8.54 -22.52
N THR A 3 -6.08 -7.86 -22.69
CA THR A 3 -4.78 -8.51 -22.74
C THR A 3 -4.54 -9.20 -21.40
N GLU A 4 -4.18 -10.47 -21.42
CA GLU A 4 -3.77 -11.22 -20.24
C GLU A 4 -2.73 -10.43 -19.46
N PRO A 5 -2.84 -10.34 -18.12
CA PRO A 5 -1.88 -9.61 -17.33
C PRO A 5 -0.48 -10.24 -17.45
N ILE A 6 0.50 -9.41 -17.71
CA ILE A 6 1.89 -9.85 -17.89
C ILE A 6 2.58 -9.95 -16.53
N ALA A 7 3.21 -11.08 -16.23
CA ALA A 7 4.13 -11.23 -15.11
C ALA A 7 5.52 -10.76 -15.55
N TYR A 8 5.91 -9.53 -15.24
CA TYR A 8 7.16 -8.94 -15.74
C TYR A 8 8.44 -9.62 -15.23
N LEU A 9 8.35 -10.33 -14.11
CA LEU A 9 9.50 -11.03 -13.52
C LEU A 9 9.51 -12.52 -13.86
N ASP A 10 8.63 -12.99 -14.75
CA ASP A 10 8.58 -14.40 -15.15
C ASP A 10 9.93 -14.86 -15.71
N GLY A 11 10.40 -16.02 -15.28
CA GLY A 11 11.71 -16.57 -15.65
C GLY A 11 12.93 -15.93 -14.96
N MET A 12 12.72 -15.01 -14.01
CA MET A 12 13.79 -14.43 -13.17
C MET A 12 13.74 -15.03 -11.76
N ASP A 13 14.89 -15.15 -11.11
CA ASP A 13 14.95 -15.51 -9.69
C ASP A 13 14.75 -14.25 -8.83
N ALA A 14 13.85 -14.31 -7.86
CA ALA A 14 13.66 -13.28 -6.85
C ALA A 14 14.22 -13.74 -5.49
N TYR A 15 14.55 -12.77 -4.63
CA TYR A 15 15.05 -13.10 -3.28
C TYR A 15 14.05 -13.92 -2.46
N THR A 16 12.75 -13.79 -2.71
CA THR A 16 11.70 -14.59 -2.06
C THR A 16 11.74 -16.05 -2.47
N ASP A 17 12.17 -16.35 -3.71
CA ASP A 17 12.41 -17.71 -4.16
C ASP A 17 13.56 -18.34 -3.37
N GLU A 18 14.65 -17.59 -3.14
CA GLU A 18 15.79 -18.05 -2.33
C GLU A 18 15.42 -18.21 -0.85
N LEU A 19 14.66 -17.28 -0.27
CA LEU A 19 14.16 -17.38 1.11
C LEU A 19 13.33 -18.66 1.29
N THR A 20 12.45 -18.97 0.33
CA THR A 20 11.63 -20.19 0.40
C THR A 20 12.45 -21.47 0.33
N LYS A 21 13.55 -21.48 -0.43
CA LYS A 21 14.47 -22.64 -0.49
C LYS A 21 15.13 -22.96 0.86
N ILE A 22 15.31 -21.96 1.71
CA ILE A 22 15.88 -22.11 3.06
C ILE A 22 14.82 -22.16 4.18
N GLY A 23 13.54 -22.37 3.82
CA GLY A 23 12.47 -22.67 4.76
C GLY A 23 11.59 -21.50 5.17
N TYR A 24 11.77 -20.29 4.59
CA TYR A 24 10.87 -19.16 4.88
C TYR A 24 9.51 -19.34 4.22
N THR A 25 8.47 -18.92 4.93
CA THR A 25 7.16 -18.65 4.34
C THR A 25 7.07 -17.17 3.96
N CYS A 26 6.90 -16.88 2.67
CA CYS A 26 6.83 -15.53 2.15
C CYS A 26 5.37 -15.07 2.00
N ALA A 27 5.07 -13.86 2.47
CA ALA A 27 3.76 -13.21 2.43
C ALA A 27 3.86 -11.79 1.85
N LEU A 28 2.83 -11.36 1.12
CA LEU A 28 2.69 -10.00 0.59
C LEU A 28 1.31 -9.44 0.93
N ALA A 29 1.28 -8.25 1.49
CA ALA A 29 0.07 -7.43 1.67
C ALA A 29 0.25 -6.06 1.01
N GLY A 30 -0.53 -5.75 -0.03
CA GLY A 30 -0.55 -4.44 -0.67
C GLY A 30 -0.18 -4.42 -2.15
N LYS A 31 0.49 -3.35 -2.59
CA LYS A 31 0.77 -3.10 -4.00
C LYS A 31 1.85 -4.02 -4.56
N TRP A 32 1.53 -4.80 -5.61
CA TRP A 32 2.54 -5.58 -6.34
C TRP A 32 3.25 -4.73 -7.42
N HIS A 33 2.52 -4.17 -8.35
CA HIS A 33 3.00 -3.29 -9.42
C HIS A 33 4.09 -3.89 -10.36
N MET A 34 4.21 -5.21 -10.39
CA MET A 34 5.13 -5.93 -11.27
C MET A 34 4.38 -6.84 -12.25
N GLY A 35 3.26 -6.32 -12.78
CA GLY A 35 2.40 -7.02 -13.72
C GLY A 35 1.19 -7.66 -13.05
N ASP A 36 0.99 -8.94 -13.28
CA ASP A 36 -0.16 -9.68 -12.76
C ASP A 36 -0.24 -9.60 -11.23
N SER A 37 -1.27 -8.91 -10.74
CA SER A 37 -1.56 -8.79 -9.31
C SER A 37 -2.50 -9.88 -8.81
N VAL A 38 -3.11 -10.68 -9.71
CA VAL A 38 -4.15 -11.66 -9.35
C VAL A 38 -3.53 -12.96 -8.85
N HIS A 39 -2.45 -13.40 -9.46
CA HIS A 39 -1.81 -14.67 -9.12
C HIS A 39 -0.54 -14.45 -8.31
N PRO A 40 -0.33 -15.24 -7.23
CA PRO A 40 0.91 -15.21 -6.48
C PRO A 40 2.12 -15.48 -7.37
N GLN A 41 3.19 -14.71 -7.16
CA GLN A 41 4.43 -14.83 -7.91
C GLN A 41 5.61 -15.02 -6.94
N HIS A 42 6.76 -15.47 -7.46
CA HIS A 42 8.05 -15.54 -6.74
C HIS A 42 7.95 -16.14 -5.33
N SER A 43 7.31 -17.32 -5.26
CA SER A 43 7.20 -18.12 -4.03
C SER A 43 6.44 -17.47 -2.88
N PHE A 44 5.72 -16.37 -3.11
CA PHE A 44 4.77 -15.84 -2.13
C PHE A 44 3.64 -16.85 -1.88
N LYS A 45 3.50 -17.36 -0.67
CA LYS A 45 2.45 -18.30 -0.25
C LYS A 45 1.20 -17.62 0.29
N ARG A 46 1.34 -16.38 0.76
CA ARG A 46 0.23 -15.52 1.18
C ARG A 46 0.23 -14.30 0.29
N TRP A 47 -0.90 -14.04 -0.35
CA TRP A 47 -1.00 -13.05 -1.41
C TRP A 47 -2.27 -12.24 -1.26
N PHE A 48 -2.11 -10.98 -0.89
CA PHE A 48 -3.18 -10.02 -0.78
C PHE A 48 -2.74 -8.72 -1.44
N THR A 49 -3.34 -8.37 -2.57
CA THR A 49 -2.86 -7.25 -3.38
C THR A 49 -3.97 -6.29 -3.76
N ILE A 50 -3.58 -5.10 -4.22
CA ILE A 50 -4.47 -4.23 -4.97
C ILE A 50 -4.48 -4.66 -6.43
N GLY A 51 -5.65 -4.62 -7.09
CA GLY A 51 -5.86 -5.18 -8.42
C GLY A 51 -5.10 -4.47 -9.55
N LYS A 52 -4.68 -3.22 -9.31
CA LYS A 52 -3.96 -2.38 -10.27
C LYS A 52 -2.79 -1.69 -9.60
N GLY A 53 -1.91 -1.05 -10.40
CA GLY A 53 -0.76 -0.31 -9.91
C GLY A 53 -1.07 0.93 -9.06
N GLY A 54 -2.33 1.30 -8.90
CA GLY A 54 -2.83 2.38 -8.04
C GLY A 54 -4.34 2.28 -7.87
N CYS A 55 -4.86 2.95 -6.86
CA CYS A 55 -6.31 2.99 -6.57
C CYS A 55 -6.68 4.30 -5.87
N TYR A 56 -7.97 4.62 -5.83
CA TYR A 56 -8.49 5.58 -4.88
C TYR A 56 -8.42 5.00 -3.46
N TYR A 57 -8.21 5.85 -2.45
CA TYR A 57 -7.98 5.39 -1.08
C TYR A 57 -9.20 4.70 -0.45
N TYR A 58 -10.44 5.06 -0.84
CA TYR A 58 -11.67 4.51 -0.25
C TYR A 58 -12.47 3.55 -1.14
N HIS A 59 -11.98 3.25 -2.33
CA HIS A 59 -12.64 2.29 -3.24
C HIS A 59 -11.60 1.43 -3.96
N PRO A 60 -10.69 0.76 -3.20
CA PRO A 60 -9.66 -0.04 -3.84
C PRO A 60 -10.24 -1.32 -4.44
N ASP A 61 -9.69 -1.70 -5.60
CA ASP A 61 -9.81 -3.06 -6.12
C ASP A 61 -8.85 -3.95 -5.32
N ILE A 62 -9.37 -4.90 -4.56
CA ILE A 62 -8.57 -5.84 -3.76
C ILE A 62 -8.59 -7.21 -4.40
N VAL A 63 -7.42 -7.82 -4.48
CA VAL A 63 -7.24 -9.23 -4.89
C VAL A 63 -7.03 -10.08 -3.65
N GLU A 64 -7.91 -11.04 -3.48
CA GLU A 64 -7.83 -12.05 -2.44
C GLU A 64 -8.32 -13.39 -3.02
N ASP A 65 -7.58 -14.47 -2.77
CA ASP A 65 -7.88 -15.83 -3.30
C ASP A 65 -8.12 -15.86 -4.82
N GLY A 66 -7.34 -15.09 -5.57
CA GLY A 66 -7.44 -15.00 -7.02
C GLY A 66 -8.69 -14.25 -7.55
N LYS A 67 -9.39 -13.53 -6.69
CA LYS A 67 -10.59 -12.77 -7.05
C LYS A 67 -10.40 -11.28 -6.79
N ILE A 68 -10.86 -10.47 -7.73
CA ILE A 68 -10.89 -9.01 -7.58
C ILE A 68 -12.23 -8.58 -6.99
N THR A 69 -12.19 -7.80 -5.92
CA THR A 69 -13.38 -7.23 -5.26
C THR A 69 -13.16 -5.76 -4.96
N VAL A 70 -14.12 -4.91 -5.28
CA VAL A 70 -14.08 -3.49 -4.87
C VAL A 70 -14.50 -3.36 -3.42
N ARG A 71 -13.67 -2.75 -2.59
CA ARG A 71 -13.96 -2.46 -1.17
C ARG A 71 -14.49 -1.03 -1.03
N HIS A 72 -15.82 -0.89 -1.04
CA HIS A 72 -16.45 0.43 -0.97
C HIS A 72 -16.42 1.02 0.44
N GLY A 73 -15.90 2.25 0.56
CA GLY A 73 -15.88 3.00 1.80
C GLY A 73 -14.83 2.54 2.83
N GLU A 74 -14.00 1.57 2.47
CA GLU A 74 -12.90 1.10 3.30
C GLU A 74 -11.58 1.76 2.86
N TYR A 75 -10.78 2.22 3.82
CA TYR A 75 -9.51 2.91 3.54
C TYR A 75 -8.40 1.89 3.22
N VAL A 76 -7.80 1.99 2.05
CA VAL A 76 -6.87 0.97 1.54
C VAL A 76 -5.67 0.72 2.45
N THR A 77 -5.13 1.75 3.12
CA THR A 77 -4.00 1.60 4.05
C THR A 77 -4.40 0.75 5.25
N ASP A 78 -5.62 0.94 5.77
CA ASP A 78 -6.15 0.14 6.88
C ASP A 78 -6.37 -1.32 6.44
N ILE A 79 -6.97 -1.54 5.25
CA ILE A 79 -7.19 -2.90 4.70
C ILE A 79 -5.87 -3.66 4.55
N ILE A 80 -4.84 -3.00 3.99
CA ILE A 80 -3.51 -3.61 3.82
C ILE A 80 -2.92 -3.97 5.18
N THR A 81 -3.04 -3.07 6.17
CA THR A 81 -2.55 -3.30 7.52
C THR A 81 -3.30 -4.43 8.20
N ASP A 82 -4.64 -4.44 8.16
CA ASP A 82 -5.45 -5.49 8.77
C ASP A 82 -5.04 -6.87 8.24
N ARG A 83 -4.84 -6.98 6.93
CA ARG A 83 -4.35 -8.23 6.32
C ARG A 83 -2.92 -8.57 6.74
N ALA A 84 -2.03 -7.57 6.86
CA ALA A 84 -0.68 -7.79 7.36
C ALA A 84 -0.68 -8.30 8.81
N LEU A 85 -1.57 -7.78 9.66
CA LEU A 85 -1.76 -8.26 11.03
C LEU A 85 -2.25 -9.71 11.07
N ASP A 86 -3.22 -10.08 10.20
CA ASP A 86 -3.67 -11.47 10.06
C ASP A 86 -2.51 -12.40 9.65
N PHE A 87 -1.66 -11.99 8.72
CA PHE A 87 -0.49 -12.76 8.32
C PHE A 87 0.55 -12.90 9.45
N ILE A 88 0.79 -11.84 10.22
CA ILE A 88 1.65 -11.91 11.40
C ILE A 88 1.09 -12.92 12.40
N ASP A 89 -0.22 -12.87 12.68
CA ASP A 89 -0.86 -13.78 13.64
C ASP A 89 -0.79 -15.22 13.18
N GLU A 90 -1.03 -15.49 11.90
CA GLU A 90 -0.97 -16.82 11.32
C GLU A 90 0.48 -17.36 11.31
N LEU A 91 1.41 -16.56 10.79
CA LEU A 91 2.77 -17.04 10.52
C LEU A 91 3.64 -17.12 11.78
N SER A 92 3.43 -16.22 12.76
CA SER A 92 4.14 -16.29 14.05
C SER A 92 3.72 -17.44 14.95
N GLY A 93 2.63 -18.13 14.62
CA GLY A 93 2.17 -19.34 15.31
C GLY A 93 2.89 -20.61 14.87
N ASN A 94 3.75 -20.54 13.84
CA ASN A 94 4.51 -21.67 13.31
C ASN A 94 5.98 -21.60 13.73
N ASP A 95 6.67 -22.76 13.69
CA ASP A 95 8.12 -22.83 13.99
C ASP A 95 8.99 -22.32 12.82
N ASP A 96 8.44 -22.26 11.61
CA ASP A 96 9.15 -21.81 10.43
C ASP A 96 9.31 -20.28 10.40
N PRO A 97 10.47 -19.76 9.96
CA PRO A 97 10.64 -18.34 9.78
C PRO A 97 9.75 -17.81 8.66
N PHE A 98 9.33 -16.54 8.75
CA PHE A 98 8.55 -15.91 7.70
C PHE A 98 9.17 -14.60 7.23
N TYR A 99 8.82 -14.23 6.01
CA TYR A 99 9.07 -12.93 5.40
C TYR A 99 7.75 -12.29 5.01
N LEU A 100 7.50 -11.09 5.48
CA LEU A 100 6.28 -10.32 5.16
C LEU A 100 6.65 -9.00 4.49
N SER A 101 6.21 -8.82 3.25
CA SER A 101 6.23 -7.54 2.55
C SER A 101 4.92 -6.80 2.76
N ILE A 102 4.98 -5.57 3.25
CA ILE A 102 3.83 -4.68 3.37
C ILE A 102 4.05 -3.49 2.44
N HIS A 103 3.26 -3.41 1.37
CA HIS A 103 3.44 -2.41 0.31
C HIS A 103 2.24 -1.46 0.26
N TYR A 104 2.34 -0.35 1.00
CA TYR A 104 1.30 0.67 0.99
C TYR A 104 1.21 1.42 -0.34
N THR A 105 0.02 1.91 -0.66
CA THR A 105 -0.18 2.86 -1.77
C THR A 105 0.11 4.29 -1.36
N ALA A 106 -0.05 4.62 -0.08
CA ALA A 106 0.32 5.91 0.49
C ALA A 106 1.85 6.15 0.39
N PRO A 107 2.32 7.40 0.23
CA PRO A 107 1.57 8.64 0.19
C PRO A 107 1.27 9.21 -1.21
N PRO A 108 1.46 8.50 -2.35
CA PRO A 108 1.10 9.03 -3.67
C PRO A 108 -0.33 9.55 -3.79
N SER A 109 -0.57 10.40 -4.81
CA SER A 109 -1.91 10.88 -5.14
C SER A 109 -2.90 9.72 -5.38
N PRO A 110 -4.22 9.98 -5.23
CA PRO A 110 -4.88 11.30 -5.12
C PRO A 110 -4.84 11.90 -3.73
N TRP A 111 -4.78 13.25 -3.62
CA TRP A 111 -4.64 13.98 -2.36
C TRP A 111 -5.83 14.88 -2.03
N GLU A 112 -6.93 14.76 -2.75
CA GLU A 112 -8.18 15.47 -2.47
C GLU A 112 -8.67 15.17 -1.04
N ALA A 113 -9.45 16.10 -0.49
CA ALA A 113 -9.84 16.08 0.92
C ALA A 113 -10.66 14.85 1.35
N ASP A 114 -11.22 14.13 0.41
CA ASP A 114 -12.00 12.90 0.60
C ASP A 114 -11.15 11.62 0.49
N GLN A 115 -9.85 11.74 0.17
CA GLN A 115 -8.97 10.59 -0.04
C GLN A 115 -8.25 10.13 1.23
N PRO A 116 -7.57 10.98 2.03
CA PRO A 116 -7.05 10.57 3.34
C PRO A 116 -8.14 10.60 4.42
N PRO A 117 -7.93 9.93 5.55
CA PRO A 117 -8.87 10.00 6.67
C PRO A 117 -9.07 11.43 7.17
N LYS A 118 -10.34 11.81 7.37
CA LYS A 118 -10.75 13.18 7.71
C LYS A 118 -9.99 13.74 8.92
N ARG A 119 -9.74 12.93 9.97
CA ARG A 119 -9.00 13.39 11.15
C ARG A 119 -7.64 13.98 10.79
N TRP A 120 -6.89 13.33 9.91
CA TRP A 120 -5.58 13.80 9.47
C TRP A 120 -5.67 15.01 8.53
N ILE A 121 -6.70 15.06 7.69
CA ILE A 121 -6.97 16.26 6.88
C ILE A 121 -7.23 17.47 7.77
N ASP A 122 -8.02 17.32 8.83
CA ASP A 122 -8.36 18.41 9.76
C ASP A 122 -7.11 18.90 10.52
N ASP A 123 -6.20 18.01 10.89
CA ASP A 123 -4.94 18.36 11.57
C ASP A 123 -4.04 19.26 10.73
N TYR A 124 -4.03 19.04 9.41
CA TYR A 124 -3.20 19.82 8.47
C TYR A 124 -3.94 21.02 7.83
N ASP A 125 -5.20 21.25 8.14
CA ASP A 125 -6.01 22.30 7.51
C ASP A 125 -5.43 23.71 7.71
N LYS A 126 -4.80 23.96 8.85
CA LYS A 126 -4.20 25.26 9.21
C LYS A 126 -2.69 25.31 9.09
N SER A 127 -2.07 24.26 8.55
CA SER A 127 -0.62 24.23 8.39
C SER A 127 -0.19 25.18 7.29
N ASP A 128 0.87 25.94 7.53
CA ASP A 128 1.51 26.79 6.53
C ASP A 128 2.54 26.03 5.69
N PHE A 129 2.87 24.79 6.06
CA PHE A 129 3.89 23.96 5.44
C PHE A 129 5.23 24.66 5.26
N ALA A 130 5.65 25.47 6.25
CA ALA A 130 6.84 26.31 6.19
C ALA A 130 8.15 25.53 5.92
N SER A 131 8.18 24.23 6.24
CA SER A 131 9.32 23.34 5.95
C SER A 131 9.44 22.94 4.48
N ILE A 132 8.39 23.17 3.68
CA ILE A 132 8.35 22.78 2.25
C ILE A 132 8.64 24.01 1.39
N PRO A 133 9.73 24.00 0.60
CA PRO A 133 10.05 25.13 -0.27
C PRO A 133 8.92 25.46 -1.24
N ASP A 134 8.62 26.74 -1.40
CA ASP A 134 7.71 27.21 -2.43
C ASP A 134 8.50 27.44 -3.73
N VAL A 135 8.55 26.40 -4.54
CA VAL A 135 9.27 26.42 -5.82
C VAL A 135 8.27 26.49 -6.98
N PRO A 136 8.63 27.12 -8.10
CA PRO A 136 7.81 27.09 -9.31
C PRO A 136 7.57 25.66 -9.80
N ASP A 137 6.41 25.42 -10.39
CA ASP A 137 6.09 24.15 -11.02
C ASP A 137 7.14 23.80 -12.09
N ALA A 138 7.62 22.57 -12.07
CA ALA A 138 8.57 22.12 -13.08
C ALA A 138 7.89 22.02 -14.46
N PRO A 139 8.61 22.32 -15.56
CA PRO A 139 8.08 22.12 -16.91
C PRO A 139 7.60 20.67 -17.09
N GLY A 140 6.36 20.49 -17.53
CA GLY A 140 5.76 19.17 -17.74
C GLY A 140 5.07 18.59 -16.50
N MET A 141 5.05 19.27 -15.36
CA MET A 141 4.16 18.88 -14.26
C MET A 141 2.70 18.92 -14.73
N THR A 142 2.03 17.79 -14.58
CA THR A 142 0.62 17.69 -14.88
C THR A 142 -0.19 17.86 -13.59
N THR A 143 -1.18 18.70 -13.65
CA THR A 143 -2.20 18.85 -12.59
C THR A 143 -3.50 18.22 -13.07
N GLY A 144 -4.19 17.50 -12.21
CA GLY A 144 -5.44 16.85 -12.58
C GLY A 144 -5.86 15.80 -11.54
N PRO A 145 -7.00 15.14 -11.76
CA PRO A 145 -7.57 14.22 -10.76
C PRO A 145 -6.63 13.05 -10.38
N VAL A 146 -5.72 12.66 -11.26
CA VAL A 146 -4.75 11.58 -11.00
C VAL A 146 -3.53 12.06 -10.21
N TYR A 147 -3.18 13.36 -10.33
CA TYR A 147 -1.96 13.95 -9.73
C TYR A 147 -2.27 14.96 -8.63
N GLY A 148 -3.52 15.07 -8.22
CA GLY A 148 -4.02 16.04 -7.26
C GLY A 148 -4.54 17.31 -7.91
N THR A 149 -5.02 18.22 -7.08
CA THR A 149 -5.57 19.52 -7.53
C THR A 149 -4.43 20.48 -7.87
N PRO A 150 -4.66 21.53 -8.68
CA PRO A 150 -3.67 22.59 -8.92
C PRO A 150 -3.40 23.47 -7.68
N ASN A 151 -4.02 23.20 -6.55
CA ASN A 151 -3.84 23.95 -5.32
C ASN A 151 -2.78 23.31 -4.43
N ARG A 152 -1.62 23.97 -4.30
CA ARG A 152 -0.48 23.50 -3.50
C ARG A 152 -0.87 23.16 -2.05
N HIS A 153 -1.65 24.00 -1.39
CA HIS A 153 -2.06 23.76 0.00
C HIS A 153 -2.92 22.49 0.13
N ILE A 154 -3.88 22.29 -0.77
CA ILE A 154 -4.73 21.08 -0.78
C ILE A 154 -3.87 19.83 -0.99
N ASN A 155 -2.94 19.88 -1.95
CA ASN A 155 -2.07 18.75 -2.24
C ASN A 155 -1.14 18.41 -1.07
N LEU A 156 -0.50 19.41 -0.45
CA LEU A 156 0.35 19.20 0.72
C LEU A 156 -0.44 18.66 1.91
N ARG A 157 -1.60 19.23 2.18
CA ARG A 157 -2.49 18.74 3.24
C ARG A 157 -2.85 17.26 3.06
N GLY A 158 -3.29 16.88 1.86
CA GLY A 158 -3.62 15.49 1.55
C GLY A 158 -2.42 14.56 1.60
N TYR A 159 -1.26 15.00 1.10
CA TYR A 159 -0.01 14.26 1.17
C TYR A 159 0.42 13.96 2.61
N PHE A 160 0.49 14.99 3.47
CA PHE A 160 0.86 14.81 4.87
C PHE A 160 -0.18 14.02 5.66
N ALA A 161 -1.45 14.20 5.38
CA ALA A 161 -2.52 13.39 5.97
C ALA A 161 -2.39 11.90 5.61
N ALA A 162 -2.04 11.59 4.36
CA ALA A 162 -1.79 10.21 3.94
C ALA A 162 -0.54 9.61 4.62
N ILE A 163 0.52 10.41 4.83
CA ILE A 163 1.70 9.99 5.59
C ILE A 163 1.35 9.68 7.04
N SER A 164 0.61 10.56 7.71
CA SER A 164 0.21 10.34 9.12
C SER A 164 -0.68 9.11 9.27
N ALA A 165 -1.59 8.87 8.34
CA ALA A 165 -2.41 7.66 8.33
C ALA A 165 -1.57 6.39 8.10
N MET A 166 -0.55 6.47 7.26
CA MET A 166 0.38 5.35 7.04
C MET A 166 1.24 5.10 8.27
N ASP A 167 1.77 6.14 8.91
CA ASP A 167 2.58 6.05 10.11
C ASP A 167 1.82 5.40 11.27
N GLU A 168 0.56 5.81 11.51
CA GLU A 168 -0.34 5.16 12.47
C GLU A 168 -0.50 3.66 12.17
N ASN A 169 -0.64 3.28 10.91
CA ASN A 169 -0.78 1.89 10.51
C ASN A 169 0.53 1.09 10.67
N ILE A 170 1.68 1.71 10.43
CA ILE A 170 2.99 1.11 10.76
C ILE A 170 3.09 0.86 12.26
N GLY A 171 2.65 1.80 13.10
CA GLY A 171 2.57 1.63 14.55
C GLY A 171 1.78 0.38 14.94
N ARG A 172 0.60 0.14 14.33
CA ARG A 172 -0.21 -1.07 14.55
C ARG A 172 0.54 -2.37 14.22
N VAL A 173 1.36 -2.35 13.17
CA VAL A 173 2.20 -3.51 12.80
C VAL A 173 3.26 -3.76 13.87
N LEU A 174 3.98 -2.72 14.29
CA LEU A 174 5.01 -2.82 15.34
C LEU A 174 4.43 -3.31 16.66
N ASP A 175 3.29 -2.75 17.08
CA ASP A 175 2.59 -3.19 18.30
C ASP A 175 2.19 -4.68 18.23
N ARG A 176 1.81 -5.17 17.04
CA ARG A 176 1.47 -6.59 16.85
C ARG A 176 2.70 -7.49 16.95
N LEU A 177 3.83 -7.09 16.37
CA LEU A 177 5.10 -7.82 16.48
C LEU A 177 5.53 -7.90 17.95
N ASP A 178 5.52 -6.77 18.67
CA ASP A 178 5.83 -6.74 20.10
C ASP A 178 4.90 -7.66 20.92
N ALA A 179 3.59 -7.62 20.64
CA ALA A 179 2.61 -8.49 21.31
C ALA A 179 2.82 -9.99 21.03
N ARG A 180 3.45 -10.34 19.90
CA ARG A 180 3.81 -11.71 19.55
C ARG A 180 5.21 -12.11 20.06
N GLY A 181 5.99 -11.15 20.53
CA GLY A 181 7.36 -11.38 21.03
C GLY A 181 8.40 -11.60 19.93
N ILE A 182 8.19 -10.98 18.76
CA ILE A 182 9.04 -11.05 17.57
C ILE A 182 9.47 -9.70 17.06
#